data_b4bbf7b32161ebde515213e31f0e3651
#
_entry.id   b4bbf7b32161ebde515213e31f0e3651
#
_cell.length_a   1.000
_cell.length_b   1.000
_cell.length_c   1.000
_cell.angle_alpha   90.00
_cell.angle_beta   90.00
_cell.angle_gamma   90.00
#
_symmetry.space_group_name_H-M   'P 1'
#
loop_
_entity.id
_entity.type
_entity.pdbx_description
1 polymer ?
#
loop_
_entity_poly.entity_id
_entity_poly.type
_entity_poly.pdbx_seq_one_letter_code
_entity_poly.pdbx_strand_id
1 'polypeptide(L)'
;KIIGSTTYKGSEAPSRARKIVKVNDVLFATVRPTLKRIAYVSSEFDGEICSTAFCVLRVKPDTSSKYLFYGVQRDVFIDELAKLQRGASYPAVTDGNIKDQKIPLPSFEEQKEMAEALSVIDEKIENSDHKQEVLKDLFKSMLQLLMTGQVRVKDIDFGEACE
;
A
#
# COMPACT_ATOMS: atom_id res chain seq x y z
N LYS A 1 -0.87 0.84 0.65
CA LYS A 1 -1.12 2.19 1.18
C LYS A 1 -1.45 2.15 2.65
N ILE A 2 -0.98 3.13 3.45
CA ILE A 2 -1.44 3.37 4.83
C ILE A 2 -2.76 4.14 4.71
N ILE A 3 -3.79 3.69 5.41
CA ILE A 3 -5.14 4.27 5.32
C ILE A 3 -5.49 5.16 6.52
N GLY A 4 -4.64 5.20 7.53
CA GLY A 4 -4.82 6.05 8.70
C GLY A 4 -4.04 5.58 9.92
N SER A 5 -4.08 6.38 10.98
CA SER A 5 -3.55 6.09 12.30
C SER A 5 -4.66 6.23 13.36
N THR A 6 -4.45 5.61 14.51
CA THR A 6 -5.35 5.73 15.67
C THR A 6 -4.53 6.14 16.87
N THR A 7 -4.95 7.21 17.53
CA THR A 7 -4.29 7.71 18.74
C THR A 7 -4.72 6.92 19.98
N TYR A 8 -3.76 6.46 20.75
CA TYR A 8 -3.96 5.76 22.02
C TYR A 8 -3.22 6.48 23.16
N LYS A 9 -3.76 6.39 24.37
CA LYS A 9 -2.95 6.64 25.57
C LYS A 9 -1.92 5.52 25.71
N GLY A 10 -0.70 5.83 26.15
CA GLY A 10 0.39 4.86 26.20
C GLY A 10 0.06 3.57 26.95
N SER A 11 -0.77 3.64 28.02
CA SER A 11 -1.25 2.48 28.78
C SER A 11 -2.27 1.61 28.03
N GLU A 12 -2.94 2.17 27.02
CA GLU A 12 -4.00 1.51 26.24
C GLU A 12 -3.52 1.06 24.86
N ALA A 13 -2.28 1.42 24.51
CA ALA A 13 -1.71 1.09 23.21
C ALA A 13 -1.56 -0.44 23.04
N PRO A 14 -1.85 -0.99 21.85
CA PRO A 14 -1.66 -2.40 21.57
C PRO A 14 -0.22 -2.84 21.87
N SER A 15 -0.04 -3.99 22.51
CA SER A 15 1.28 -4.50 22.93
C SER A 15 2.29 -4.65 21.78
N ARG A 16 1.79 -4.79 20.55
CA ARG A 16 2.61 -4.86 19.33
C ARG A 16 2.98 -3.50 18.72
N ALA A 17 2.42 -2.39 19.17
CA ALA A 17 2.78 -1.04 18.72
C ALA A 17 4.15 -0.67 19.30
N ARG A 18 5.23 -0.97 18.58
CA ARG A 18 6.60 -0.90 19.13
C ARG A 18 7.64 -0.28 18.20
N LYS A 19 7.34 -0.14 16.91
CA LYS A 19 8.33 0.32 15.92
C LYS A 19 7.96 1.72 15.46
N ILE A 20 8.84 2.69 15.69
CA ILE A 20 8.68 4.07 15.20
C ILE A 20 9.05 4.08 13.73
N VAL A 21 8.16 4.65 12.91
CA VAL A 21 8.37 4.86 11.49
C VAL A 21 8.80 6.30 11.22
N LYS A 22 9.51 6.51 10.13
CA LYS A 22 9.91 7.83 9.63
C LYS A 22 9.46 7.98 8.19
N VAL A 23 9.32 9.23 7.78
CA VAL A 23 9.09 9.55 6.38
C VAL A 23 10.09 8.82 5.49
N ASN A 24 9.63 8.31 4.36
CA ASN A 24 10.39 7.51 3.40
C ASN A 24 10.78 6.10 3.87
N ASP A 25 10.32 5.62 5.03
CA ASP A 25 10.46 4.22 5.37
C ASP A 25 9.53 3.36 4.50
N VAL A 26 9.93 2.12 4.27
CA VAL A 26 9.10 1.10 3.63
C VAL A 26 8.69 0.07 4.67
N LEU A 27 7.39 -0.11 4.84
CA LEU A 27 6.81 -1.10 5.74
C LEU A 27 6.51 -2.38 4.96
N PHE A 28 7.05 -3.50 5.42
CA PHE A 28 6.81 -4.80 4.82
C PHE A 28 6.19 -5.74 5.86
N ALA A 29 5.00 -6.28 5.60
CA ALA A 29 4.34 -7.21 6.52
C ALA A 29 5.12 -8.52 6.63
N THR A 30 5.50 -8.90 7.85
CA THR A 30 6.23 -10.14 8.12
C THR A 30 5.31 -11.36 8.09
N VAL A 31 4.01 -11.19 8.34
CA VAL A 31 3.00 -12.25 8.31
C VAL A 31 2.36 -12.32 6.93
N ARG A 32 2.34 -13.52 6.35
CA ARG A 32 1.83 -13.79 5.00
C ARG A 32 2.47 -12.84 3.96
N PRO A 33 3.80 -12.84 3.82
CA PRO A 33 4.51 -11.93 2.92
C PRO A 33 4.07 -12.04 1.46
N THR A 34 3.57 -13.21 1.05
CA THR A 34 3.01 -13.45 -0.28
C THR A 34 1.78 -12.59 -0.61
N LEU A 35 1.09 -12.02 0.39
CA LEU A 35 0.00 -11.07 0.18
C LEU A 35 0.49 -9.66 -0.19
N LYS A 36 1.80 -9.45 -0.30
CA LYS A 36 2.43 -8.17 -0.70
C LYS A 36 1.88 -6.96 0.06
N ARG A 37 1.64 -7.10 1.36
CA ARG A 37 1.21 -5.98 2.21
C ARG A 37 2.41 -5.09 2.50
N ILE A 38 2.66 -4.17 1.60
CA ILE A 38 3.79 -3.26 1.61
C ILE A 38 3.25 -1.83 1.56
N ALA A 39 3.84 -0.92 2.32
CA ALA A 39 3.43 0.47 2.31
C ALA A 39 4.65 1.40 2.38
N TYR A 40 4.53 2.54 1.74
CA TYR A 40 5.48 3.64 1.82
C TYR A 40 4.99 4.64 2.86
N VAL A 41 5.88 5.13 3.71
CA VAL A 41 5.54 6.08 4.79
C VAL A 41 5.65 7.50 4.25
N SER A 42 4.50 8.15 4.10
CA SER A 42 4.41 9.57 3.73
C SER A 42 4.70 10.48 4.95
N SER A 43 4.85 11.77 4.69
CA SER A 43 5.18 12.76 5.73
C SER A 43 4.12 12.87 6.83
N GLU A 44 2.86 12.58 6.54
CA GLU A 44 1.75 12.60 7.51
C GLU A 44 1.89 11.55 8.62
N PHE A 45 2.66 10.46 8.37
CA PHE A 45 2.90 9.38 9.33
C PHE A 45 4.31 9.41 9.93
N ASP A 46 5.04 10.52 9.78
CA ASP A 46 6.38 10.65 10.37
C ASP A 46 6.32 10.62 11.89
N GLY A 47 7.13 9.77 12.51
CA GLY A 47 7.15 9.60 13.97
C GLY A 47 6.05 8.70 14.54
N GLU A 48 5.10 8.23 13.74
CA GLU A 48 4.05 7.31 14.16
C GLU A 48 4.61 5.93 14.54
N ILE A 49 3.79 5.13 15.21
CA ILE A 49 4.19 3.81 15.71
C ILE A 49 3.47 2.71 14.93
N CYS A 50 4.23 1.81 14.32
CA CYS A 50 3.65 0.63 13.68
C CYS A 50 3.81 -0.64 14.52
N SER A 51 3.08 -1.68 14.12
CA SER A 51 3.13 -2.99 14.74
C SER A 51 4.46 -3.71 14.48
N THR A 52 4.89 -4.54 15.43
CA THR A 52 6.00 -5.50 15.25
C THR A 52 5.78 -6.51 14.11
N ALA A 53 4.54 -6.63 13.60
CA ALA A 53 4.22 -7.44 12.42
C ALA A 53 4.70 -6.82 11.09
N PHE A 54 5.30 -5.62 11.13
CA PHE A 54 5.94 -5.01 9.99
C PHE A 54 7.46 -4.95 10.17
N CYS A 55 8.20 -5.31 9.16
CA CYS A 55 9.60 -4.96 9.01
C CYS A 55 9.67 -3.52 8.51
N VAL A 56 10.41 -2.66 9.21
CA VAL A 56 10.67 -1.29 8.79
C VAL A 56 12.00 -1.28 8.04
N LEU A 57 11.94 -0.96 6.76
CA LEU A 57 13.09 -0.84 5.87
C LEU A 57 13.40 0.64 5.68
N ARG A 58 14.58 1.04 6.10
CA ARG A 58 15.12 2.39 5.97
C ARG A 58 16.36 2.35 5.11
N VAL A 59 16.39 3.14 4.06
CA VAL A 59 17.51 3.20 3.13
C VAL A 59 18.70 3.96 3.69
N LYS A 60 19.87 3.65 3.14
CA LYS A 60 21.08 4.47 3.30
C LYS A 60 21.07 5.65 2.32
N PRO A 61 21.91 6.67 2.53
CA PRO A 61 21.90 7.90 1.69
C PRO A 61 21.96 7.68 0.18
N ASP A 62 22.65 6.64 -0.27
CA ASP A 62 22.85 6.36 -1.70
C ASP A 62 21.77 5.45 -2.31
N THR A 63 20.64 5.30 -1.64
CA THR A 63 19.55 4.44 -2.11
C THR A 63 18.23 5.21 -2.08
N SER A 64 17.50 5.17 -3.19
CA SER A 64 16.16 5.74 -3.27
C SER A 64 15.15 4.87 -2.51
N SER A 65 14.44 5.47 -1.56
CA SER A 65 13.41 4.78 -0.80
C SER A 65 12.21 4.36 -1.66
N LYS A 66 11.84 5.16 -2.66
CA LYS A 66 10.81 4.79 -3.65
C LYS A 66 11.27 3.63 -4.51
N TYR A 67 12.55 3.60 -4.91
CA TYR A 67 13.11 2.45 -5.63
C TYR A 67 13.06 1.17 -4.77
N LEU A 68 13.45 1.26 -3.50
CA LEU A 68 13.33 0.14 -2.56
C LEU A 68 11.87 -0.32 -2.45
N PHE A 69 10.91 0.60 -2.33
CA PHE A 69 9.49 0.30 -2.25
C PHE A 69 9.01 -0.54 -3.43
N TYR A 70 9.41 -0.23 -4.66
CA TYR A 70 9.08 -1.03 -5.84
C TYR A 70 9.92 -2.32 -5.91
N GLY A 71 11.18 -2.25 -5.53
CA GLY A 71 12.10 -3.39 -5.55
C GLY A 71 11.62 -4.57 -4.70
N VAL A 72 11.06 -4.31 -3.53
CA VAL A 72 10.55 -5.35 -2.63
C VAL A 72 9.19 -5.92 -3.04
N GLN A 73 8.51 -5.35 -4.02
CA GLN A 73 7.24 -5.84 -4.56
C GLN A 73 7.42 -6.85 -5.70
N ARG A 74 8.63 -7.02 -6.22
CA ARG A 74 8.93 -7.95 -7.31
C ARG A 74 8.61 -9.39 -6.92
N ASP A 75 8.05 -10.15 -7.86
CA ASP A 75 7.68 -11.54 -7.61
C ASP A 75 8.87 -12.37 -7.14
N VAL A 76 10.04 -12.19 -7.76
CA VAL A 76 11.28 -12.89 -7.35
C VAL A 76 11.63 -12.64 -5.87
N PHE A 77 11.46 -11.40 -5.38
CA PHE A 77 11.70 -11.07 -3.97
C PHE A 77 10.71 -11.78 -3.05
N ILE A 78 9.44 -11.79 -3.44
CA ILE A 78 8.36 -12.44 -2.69
C ILE A 78 8.52 -13.96 -2.68
N ASP A 79 8.89 -14.56 -3.81
CA ASP A 79 9.09 -16.00 -3.94
C ASP A 79 10.26 -16.50 -3.07
N GLU A 80 11.35 -15.75 -3.00
CA GLU A 80 12.45 -16.09 -2.09
C GLU A 80 12.01 -16.01 -0.62
N LEU A 81 11.23 -15.01 -0.24
CA LEU A 81 10.65 -14.93 1.11
C LEU A 81 9.64 -16.06 1.37
N ALA A 82 8.89 -16.48 0.37
CA ALA A 82 7.94 -17.59 0.48
C ALA A 82 8.63 -18.89 0.90
N LYS A 83 9.84 -19.14 0.39
CA LYS A 83 10.66 -20.32 0.76
C LYS A 83 11.15 -20.29 2.22
N LEU A 84 11.25 -19.10 2.81
CA LEU A 84 11.74 -18.88 4.18
C LEU A 84 10.62 -18.83 5.22
N GLN A 85 9.36 -18.88 4.78
CA GLN A 85 8.21 -18.82 5.69
C GLN A 85 8.18 -19.98 6.65
N ARG A 86 7.75 -19.70 7.89
CA ARG A 86 7.51 -20.71 8.93
C ARG A 86 6.09 -20.55 9.47
N GLY A 87 5.48 -21.68 9.86
CA GLY A 87 4.11 -21.73 10.39
C GLY A 87 3.06 -22.11 9.33
N ALA A 88 2.18 -23.06 9.65
CA ALA A 88 1.17 -23.56 8.73
C ALA A 88 -0.01 -22.61 8.57
N SER A 89 -0.63 -22.14 9.67
CA SER A 89 -1.83 -21.29 9.62
C SER A 89 -1.51 -19.81 9.40
N TYR A 90 -0.40 -19.33 9.94
CA TYR A 90 0.07 -17.95 9.82
C TYR A 90 1.53 -17.94 9.39
N PRO A 91 1.81 -18.27 8.10
CA PRO A 91 3.17 -18.29 7.63
C PRO A 91 3.81 -16.90 7.77
N ALA A 92 4.97 -16.85 8.38
CA ALA A 92 5.67 -15.60 8.67
C ALA A 92 7.17 -15.73 8.41
N VAL A 93 7.79 -14.58 8.16
CA VAL A 93 9.23 -14.40 8.03
C VAL A 93 9.73 -13.45 9.12
N THR A 94 11.02 -13.50 9.43
CA THR A 94 11.64 -12.56 10.36
C THR A 94 12.05 -11.27 9.64
N ASP A 95 12.29 -10.21 10.41
CA ASP A 95 12.89 -8.96 9.88
C ASP A 95 14.25 -9.24 9.21
N GLY A 96 15.04 -10.18 9.76
CA GLY A 96 16.30 -10.63 9.18
C GLY A 96 16.11 -11.25 7.79
N ASN A 97 15.15 -12.18 7.65
CA ASN A 97 14.87 -12.79 6.35
C ASN A 97 14.56 -11.75 5.26
N ILE A 98 13.85 -10.68 5.61
CA ILE A 98 13.51 -9.61 4.66
C ILE A 98 14.73 -8.75 4.33
N LYS A 99 15.53 -8.37 5.35
CA LYS A 99 16.69 -7.50 5.19
C LYS A 99 17.86 -8.16 4.48
N ASP A 100 17.97 -9.48 4.58
CA ASP A 100 19.03 -10.27 3.95
C ASP A 100 18.76 -10.56 2.47
N GLN A 101 17.52 -10.27 1.98
CA GLN A 101 17.21 -10.41 0.56
C GLN A 101 17.98 -9.39 -0.27
N LYS A 102 18.34 -9.81 -1.48
CA LYS A 102 19.08 -8.98 -2.42
C LYS A 102 18.15 -8.38 -3.46
N ILE A 103 18.32 -7.10 -3.71
CA ILE A 103 17.72 -6.40 -4.85
C ILE A 103 18.84 -5.88 -5.76
N PRO A 104 18.63 -5.80 -7.08
CA PRO A 104 19.54 -5.08 -7.96
C PRO A 104 19.69 -3.64 -7.46
N LEU A 105 20.90 -3.11 -7.52
CA LEU A 105 21.18 -1.75 -7.08
C LEU A 105 21.89 -1.00 -8.23
N PRO A 106 21.15 -0.41 -9.18
CA PRO A 106 21.70 0.43 -10.22
C PRO A 106 22.23 1.75 -9.65
N SER A 107 22.75 2.64 -10.50
CA SER A 107 23.16 3.96 -10.07
C SER A 107 22.02 4.74 -9.41
N PHE A 108 22.33 5.66 -8.51
CA PHE A 108 21.30 6.43 -7.78
C PHE A 108 20.36 7.20 -8.71
N GLU A 109 20.88 7.71 -9.82
CA GLU A 109 20.06 8.41 -10.82
C GLU A 109 19.10 7.44 -11.53
N GLU A 110 19.57 6.27 -11.96
CA GLU A 110 18.70 5.24 -12.53
C GLU A 110 17.62 4.78 -11.54
N GLN A 111 17.95 4.64 -10.24
CA GLN A 111 16.97 4.33 -9.21
C GLN A 111 15.85 5.36 -9.13
N LYS A 112 16.19 6.66 -9.24
CA LYS A 112 15.21 7.75 -9.24
C LYS A 112 14.31 7.69 -10.48
N GLU A 113 14.91 7.58 -11.66
CA GLU A 113 14.18 7.52 -12.93
C GLU A 113 13.19 6.33 -12.95
N MET A 114 13.66 5.14 -12.54
CA MET A 114 12.80 3.96 -12.43
C MET A 114 11.65 4.18 -11.43
N ALA A 115 11.95 4.76 -10.27
CA ALA A 115 10.95 5.00 -9.23
C ALA A 115 9.92 6.05 -9.67
N GLU A 116 10.34 7.08 -10.39
CA GLU A 116 9.47 8.11 -10.93
C GLU A 116 8.53 7.54 -11.99
N ALA A 117 9.06 6.80 -12.96
CA ALA A 117 8.25 6.13 -13.98
C ALA A 117 7.18 5.21 -13.35
N LEU A 118 7.54 4.41 -12.35
CA LEU A 118 6.60 3.53 -11.65
C LEU A 118 5.59 4.32 -10.82
N SER A 119 5.99 5.44 -10.18
CA SER A 119 5.06 6.24 -9.39
C SER A 119 3.98 6.91 -10.24
N VAL A 120 4.30 7.34 -11.47
CA VAL A 120 3.29 7.88 -12.41
C VAL A 120 2.25 6.81 -12.77
N ILE A 121 2.67 5.57 -12.93
CA ILE A 121 1.74 4.47 -13.21
C ILE A 121 0.86 4.17 -11.98
N ASP A 122 1.45 4.11 -10.78
CA ASP A 122 0.72 3.91 -9.54
C ASP A 122 -0.35 4.99 -9.32
N GLU A 123 -0.01 6.27 -9.55
CA GLU A 123 -0.97 7.37 -9.46
C GLU A 123 -2.14 7.22 -10.44
N LYS A 124 -1.88 6.76 -11.66
CA LYS A 124 -2.94 6.49 -12.65
C LYS A 124 -3.84 5.33 -12.21
N ILE A 125 -3.27 4.28 -11.62
CA ILE A 125 -4.03 3.16 -11.06
C ILE A 125 -4.89 3.65 -9.91
N GLU A 126 -4.35 4.38 -8.93
CA GLU A 126 -5.10 4.92 -7.80
C GLU A 126 -6.26 5.82 -8.25
N ASN A 127 -6.03 6.70 -9.24
CA ASN A 127 -7.06 7.57 -9.79
C ASN A 127 -8.17 6.76 -10.49
N SER A 128 -7.81 5.68 -11.19
CA SER A 128 -8.78 4.81 -11.86
C SER A 128 -9.60 4.01 -10.84
N ASP A 129 -8.97 3.51 -9.79
CA ASP A 129 -9.65 2.81 -8.69
C ASP A 129 -10.62 3.73 -7.96
N HIS A 130 -10.20 4.97 -7.67
CA HIS A 130 -11.08 5.96 -7.06
C HIS A 130 -12.28 6.30 -7.95
N LYS A 131 -12.05 6.51 -9.26
CA LYS A 131 -13.13 6.72 -10.23
C LYS A 131 -14.12 5.54 -10.24
N GLN A 132 -13.60 4.31 -10.20
CA GLN A 132 -14.43 3.11 -10.15
C GLN A 132 -15.30 3.08 -8.88
N GLU A 133 -14.74 3.47 -7.73
CA GLU A 133 -15.45 3.51 -6.45
C GLU A 133 -16.60 4.53 -6.47
N VAL A 134 -16.32 5.75 -6.96
CA VAL A 134 -17.33 6.81 -7.14
C VAL A 134 -18.45 6.35 -8.07
N LEU A 135 -18.11 5.69 -9.19
CA LEU A 135 -19.13 5.17 -10.12
C LEU A 135 -19.99 4.06 -9.49
N LYS A 136 -19.40 3.20 -8.66
CA LYS A 136 -20.14 2.17 -7.90
C LYS A 136 -21.14 2.80 -6.92
N ASP A 137 -20.74 3.86 -6.24
CA ASP A 137 -21.61 4.55 -5.28
C ASP A 137 -22.72 5.33 -6.00
N LEU A 138 -22.40 5.96 -7.13
CA LEU A 138 -23.41 6.56 -8.00
C LEU A 138 -24.43 5.52 -8.47
N PHE A 139 -23.96 4.36 -8.95
CA PHE A 139 -24.82 3.26 -9.37
C PHE A 139 -25.77 2.81 -8.25
N LYS A 140 -25.25 2.61 -7.02
CA LYS A 140 -26.10 2.23 -5.87
C LYS A 140 -27.16 3.27 -5.56
N SER A 141 -26.80 4.55 -5.59
CA SER A 141 -27.70 5.66 -5.33
C SER A 141 -28.81 5.74 -6.39
N MET A 142 -28.42 5.67 -7.67
CA MET A 142 -29.37 5.69 -8.78
C MET A 142 -30.28 4.47 -8.77
N LEU A 143 -29.74 3.28 -8.49
CA LEU A 143 -30.53 2.05 -8.37
C LEU A 143 -31.64 2.24 -7.32
N GLN A 144 -31.30 2.76 -6.15
CA GLN A 144 -32.26 2.97 -5.07
C GLN A 144 -33.32 4.01 -5.47
N LEU A 145 -32.95 5.16 -6.03
CA LEU A 145 -33.84 6.23 -6.43
C LEU A 145 -34.83 5.78 -7.52
N LEU A 146 -34.33 5.05 -8.51
CA LEU A 146 -35.17 4.58 -9.63
C LEU A 146 -36.07 3.42 -9.19
N MET A 147 -35.55 2.44 -8.44
CA MET A 147 -36.33 1.27 -8.03
C MET A 147 -37.41 1.61 -6.99
N THR A 148 -37.21 2.66 -6.21
CA THR A 148 -38.24 3.17 -5.26
C THR A 148 -39.21 4.17 -5.88
N GLY A 149 -38.97 4.59 -7.14
CA GLY A 149 -39.82 5.56 -7.83
C GLY A 149 -39.64 7.00 -7.33
N GLN A 150 -38.62 7.27 -6.50
CA GLN A 150 -38.29 8.64 -6.05
C GLN A 150 -37.84 9.53 -7.21
N VAL A 151 -37.20 8.94 -8.20
CA VAL A 151 -36.80 9.58 -9.45
C VAL A 151 -37.36 8.74 -10.60
N ARG A 152 -37.96 9.40 -11.61
CA ARG A 152 -38.43 8.73 -12.82
C ARG A 152 -37.41 8.88 -13.94
N VAL A 153 -37.23 7.84 -14.76
CA VAL A 153 -36.30 7.86 -15.90
C VAL A 153 -36.53 9.07 -16.82
N LYS A 154 -37.78 9.48 -17.03
CA LYS A 154 -38.12 10.63 -17.85
C LYS A 154 -37.63 11.98 -17.29
N ASP A 155 -37.31 12.04 -16.01
CA ASP A 155 -36.86 13.25 -15.31
C ASP A 155 -35.34 13.34 -15.25
N ILE A 156 -34.64 12.35 -15.83
CA ILE A 156 -33.16 12.28 -15.87
C ILE A 156 -32.69 12.73 -17.26
N ASP A 157 -31.90 13.77 -17.28
CA ASP A 157 -31.14 14.15 -18.47
C ASP A 157 -29.83 13.32 -18.52
N PHE A 158 -29.76 12.41 -19.47
CA PHE A 158 -28.53 11.57 -19.66
C PHE A 158 -27.44 12.29 -20.44
N GLY A 159 -27.70 13.52 -20.95
CA GLY A 159 -26.77 14.18 -21.87
C GLY A 159 -26.49 13.35 -23.13
N GLU A 160 -25.71 13.87 -24.05
CA GLU A 160 -25.31 13.16 -25.30
C GLU A 160 -24.22 12.10 -25.08
N ALA A 161 -24.20 11.40 -23.95
CA ALA A 161 -23.12 10.47 -23.55
C ALA A 161 -23.39 9.01 -23.97
N CYS A 162 -24.24 8.77 -24.96
CA CYS A 162 -24.49 7.43 -25.51
C CYS A 162 -24.32 7.42 -27.04
N GLU A 163 -23.07 7.68 -27.52
CA GLU A 163 -22.61 7.20 -28.81
C GLU A 163 -21.32 6.41 -28.63
#